data_d996b8e5a77f607bc1e7c54776ec7d18
#
_entry.id   d996b8e5a77f607bc1e7c54776ec7d18
#
_cell.length_a   1.000
_cell.length_b   1.000
_cell.length_c   1.000
_cell.angle_alpha   90.00
_cell.angle_beta   90.00
_cell.angle_gamma   90.00
#
_symmetry.space_group_name_H-M   'P 1'
#
loop_
_entity.id
_entity.type
_entity.pdbx_description
1 polymer ?
#
loop_
_entity_poly.entity_id
_entity_poly.type
_entity_poly.pdbx_seq_one_letter_code
_entity_poly.pdbx_strand_id
1 'polypeptide(L)'
;MLATRLRLGPRFAPMSEAHSKAPAVTALVGSLLGLVFSYSSTIDYAAHLDRRLHDVHCSFIPGAPATATAEACRAAMYSPYSAIMRDSLWGGIPISLFALGAFAFFAAFSIYLLLAKEKVSRAIVMFFAAVSITPLLVSIVMFTISVTKLGTLCKTCVGTYISSALLAGGGLLILKSLKTSGGGSVPRPSGQPMAALFWLIILGVASLLPTLVYAAAAPDQRPYLGKCGELKKPEEASGALVKFRGARAVQPALLFEDPLCPTCKALHERLLGEGVLERLDVTLSLFPLDASCNWMLSDQSLHPGACVVARAVICAKGQERQMLEWAFAEQESLTAAGKMGETALKSRISQRWGSSLASCTDSRDAKATLNKHLHFAAENNVPVSTPQVFLGKQRLCDEDTDLGLRFTLKQLAPEVLQ
;
A
#
# COMPACT_ATOMS: atom_id res chain seq x y z
N MET A 1 -8.92 -48.26 80.29
CA MET A 1 -7.95 -48.15 79.19
C MET A 1 -8.70 -47.71 77.93
N LEU A 2 -8.79 -46.40 77.66
CA LEU A 2 -9.41 -45.86 76.52
C LEU A 2 -8.34 -45.44 75.53
N ALA A 3 -8.29 -46.06 74.37
CA ALA A 3 -7.42 -45.65 73.24
C ALA A 3 -8.16 -44.66 72.33
N THR A 4 -7.76 -43.40 72.42
CA THR A 4 -8.25 -42.32 71.61
C THR A 4 -7.64 -42.42 70.19
N ARG A 5 -8.45 -42.76 69.18
CA ARG A 5 -8.05 -42.74 67.79
C ARG A 5 -8.03 -41.28 67.30
N LEU A 6 -6.84 -40.73 67.05
CA LEU A 6 -6.66 -39.52 66.31
C LEU A 6 -7.12 -39.71 64.83
N ARG A 7 -8.20 -39.04 64.44
CA ARG A 7 -8.58 -38.90 63.01
C ARG A 7 -7.63 -37.91 62.32
N LEU A 8 -6.76 -38.43 61.48
CA LEU A 8 -6.03 -37.61 60.49
C LEU A 8 -7.03 -36.99 59.52
N GLY A 9 -7.11 -35.69 59.56
CA GLY A 9 -7.93 -34.92 58.59
C GLY A 9 -7.47 -35.12 57.13
N PRO A 10 -8.29 -34.79 56.18
CA PRO A 10 -7.99 -34.99 54.74
C PRO A 10 -6.72 -34.25 54.37
N ARG A 11 -5.73 -34.95 53.85
CA ARG A 11 -4.55 -34.40 53.22
C ARG A 11 -5.04 -33.59 52.01
N PHE A 12 -4.94 -32.28 52.06
CA PHE A 12 -5.05 -31.44 50.90
C PHE A 12 -3.92 -31.85 49.95
N ALA A 13 -4.26 -32.51 48.85
CA ALA A 13 -3.34 -32.70 47.75
C ALA A 13 -2.99 -31.32 47.20
N PRO A 14 -1.72 -31.01 46.93
CA PRO A 14 -1.36 -29.78 46.29
C PRO A 14 -1.93 -29.81 44.85
N MET A 15 -2.91 -28.97 44.55
CA MET A 15 -3.37 -28.74 43.20
C MET A 15 -2.27 -28.01 42.42
N SER A 16 -1.36 -28.79 41.87
CA SER A 16 -0.42 -28.35 40.87
C SER A 16 -1.16 -28.34 39.52
N GLU A 17 -2.09 -27.42 39.30
CA GLU A 17 -2.48 -27.01 37.97
C GLU A 17 -1.46 -26.00 37.47
N ALA A 18 -0.43 -26.51 36.81
CA ALA A 18 0.45 -25.69 35.98
C ALA A 18 -0.39 -25.05 34.91
N HIS A 19 -0.84 -23.80 35.09
CA HIS A 19 -1.48 -23.01 34.05
C HIS A 19 -0.53 -23.00 32.87
N SER A 20 -0.97 -23.59 31.77
CA SER A 20 -0.17 -23.65 30.54
C SER A 20 0.21 -22.22 30.14
N LYS A 21 1.50 -21.95 30.06
CA LYS A 21 2.03 -20.65 29.54
C LYS A 21 1.86 -20.51 28.02
N ALA A 22 1.50 -21.61 27.35
CA ALA A 22 1.39 -21.65 25.88
C ALA A 22 0.53 -20.54 25.29
N PRO A 23 -0.67 -20.18 25.81
CA PRO A 23 -1.47 -19.11 25.25
C PRO A 23 -0.77 -17.74 25.30
N ALA A 24 -0.11 -17.40 26.40
CA ALA A 24 0.62 -16.15 26.55
C ALA A 24 1.88 -16.13 25.65
N VAL A 25 2.54 -17.27 25.48
CA VAL A 25 3.65 -17.43 24.51
C VAL A 25 3.14 -17.26 23.08
N THR A 26 1.99 -17.83 22.72
CA THR A 26 1.39 -17.64 21.39
C THR A 26 1.10 -16.17 21.13
N ALA A 27 0.51 -15.45 22.09
CA ALA A 27 0.27 -14.01 21.98
C ALA A 27 1.58 -13.22 21.82
N LEU A 28 2.62 -13.58 22.58
CA LEU A 28 3.94 -12.96 22.48
C LEU A 28 4.57 -13.19 21.09
N VAL A 29 4.54 -14.43 20.60
CA VAL A 29 5.07 -14.77 19.26
C VAL A 29 4.33 -13.96 18.19
N GLY A 30 2.99 -13.92 18.23
CA GLY A 30 2.19 -13.09 17.31
C GLY A 30 2.59 -11.61 17.39
N SER A 31 2.78 -11.07 18.59
CA SER A 31 3.19 -9.68 18.78
C SER A 31 4.60 -9.40 18.24
N LEU A 32 5.57 -10.28 18.48
CA LEU A 32 6.94 -10.11 17.99
C LEU A 32 7.01 -10.20 16.45
N LEU A 33 6.29 -11.15 15.85
CA LEU A 33 6.17 -11.22 14.39
C LEU A 33 5.51 -9.96 13.82
N GLY A 34 4.44 -9.48 14.47
CA GLY A 34 3.78 -8.24 14.08
C GLY A 34 4.70 -7.02 14.18
N LEU A 35 5.57 -6.95 15.18
CA LEU A 35 6.62 -5.92 15.27
C LEU A 35 7.57 -5.97 14.08
N VAL A 36 8.05 -7.15 13.69
CA VAL A 36 8.97 -7.30 12.56
C VAL A 36 8.31 -6.83 11.25
N PHE A 37 7.09 -7.29 10.96
CA PHE A 37 6.41 -6.94 9.72
C PHE A 37 5.98 -5.46 9.66
N SER A 38 5.46 -4.92 10.76
CA SER A 38 5.08 -3.49 10.81
C SER A 38 6.30 -2.58 10.79
N TYR A 39 7.40 -2.95 11.42
CA TYR A 39 8.67 -2.23 11.33
C TYR A 39 9.20 -2.21 9.90
N SER A 40 9.32 -3.37 9.23
CA SER A 40 9.76 -3.45 7.83
C SER A 40 8.90 -2.58 6.93
N SER A 41 7.56 -2.67 7.05
CA SER A 41 6.65 -1.84 6.25
C SER A 41 6.80 -0.34 6.55
N THR A 42 7.07 0.03 7.80
CA THR A 42 7.27 1.43 8.20
C THR A 42 8.59 1.98 7.65
N ILE A 43 9.67 1.21 7.70
CA ILE A 43 10.97 1.62 7.15
C ILE A 43 10.91 1.77 5.64
N ASP A 44 10.29 0.82 4.93
CA ASP A 44 10.09 0.91 3.48
C ASP A 44 9.31 2.18 3.12
N TYR A 45 8.25 2.50 3.90
CA TYR A 45 7.48 3.72 3.69
C TYR A 45 8.28 4.98 4.00
N ALA A 46 9.00 5.01 5.12
CA ALA A 46 9.80 6.15 5.56
C ALA A 46 10.98 6.45 4.61
N ALA A 47 11.54 5.43 3.97
CA ALA A 47 12.60 5.61 2.98
C ALA A 47 12.17 6.52 1.81
N HIS A 48 10.88 6.51 1.45
CA HIS A 48 10.33 7.36 0.39
C HIS A 48 10.24 8.85 0.77
N LEU A 49 10.37 9.20 2.05
CA LEU A 49 10.47 10.60 2.48
C LEU A 49 11.74 11.28 1.95
N ASP A 50 12.77 10.52 1.59
CA ASP A 50 14.00 11.04 1.00
C ASP A 50 13.87 11.35 -0.49
N ARG A 51 12.72 11.43 -1.08
CA ARG A 51 12.48 11.83 -2.49
C ARG A 51 13.47 11.30 -3.55
N ARG A 52 14.47 10.52 -3.16
CA ARG A 52 15.54 9.94 -4.02
C ARG A 52 15.37 8.45 -4.25
N LEU A 53 14.49 7.81 -3.48
CA LEU A 53 14.28 6.37 -3.52
C LEU A 53 12.99 6.06 -4.28
N HIS A 54 13.16 5.52 -5.48
CA HIS A 54 12.03 5.10 -6.33
C HIS A 54 11.73 3.61 -6.21
N ASP A 55 12.57 2.85 -5.51
CA ASP A 55 12.44 1.40 -5.38
C ASP A 55 11.91 0.98 -4.01
N VAL A 56 10.73 0.34 -4.04
CA VAL A 56 10.13 -0.30 -2.86
C VAL A 56 10.73 -1.68 -2.70
N HIS A 57 11.48 -1.89 -1.63
CA HIS A 57 12.15 -3.16 -1.44
C HIS A 57 11.22 -4.28 -1.01
N CYS A 58 10.17 -4.04 -0.23
CA CYS A 58 9.20 -5.06 0.25
C CYS A 58 9.79 -6.47 0.43
N SER A 59 11.06 -6.52 0.73
CA SER A 59 11.84 -7.73 0.93
C SER A 59 12.17 -7.84 2.41
N PHE A 60 12.03 -9.04 2.96
CA PHE A 60 12.51 -9.33 4.32
C PHE A 60 14.04 -9.25 4.42
N ILE A 61 14.73 -9.22 3.27
CA ILE A 61 16.18 -9.14 3.20
C ILE A 61 16.55 -7.80 2.56
N PRO A 62 17.17 -6.87 3.29
CA PRO A 62 17.65 -5.61 2.72
C PRO A 62 18.58 -5.87 1.52
N GLY A 63 18.34 -5.21 0.39
CA GLY A 63 19.16 -5.33 -0.81
C GLY A 63 18.84 -6.51 -1.74
N ALA A 64 17.78 -7.29 -1.48
CA ALA A 64 17.34 -8.31 -2.43
C ALA A 64 16.75 -7.67 -3.70
N PRO A 65 17.00 -8.25 -4.91
CA PRO A 65 16.49 -7.68 -6.15
C PRO A 65 14.95 -7.69 -6.18
N ALA A 66 14.40 -6.64 -6.79
CA ALA A 66 12.95 -6.50 -6.98
C ALA A 66 12.41 -7.72 -7.77
N THR A 67 11.45 -8.41 -7.17
CA THR A 67 10.74 -9.54 -7.79
C THR A 67 9.30 -9.11 -8.12
N ALA A 68 8.55 -9.93 -8.87
CA ALA A 68 7.12 -9.71 -9.17
C ALA A 68 6.25 -9.39 -7.92
N THR A 69 6.73 -9.75 -6.73
CA THR A 69 6.11 -9.41 -5.44
C THR A 69 6.36 -7.97 -4.98
N ALA A 70 7.30 -7.26 -5.59
CA ALA A 70 7.52 -5.84 -5.33
C ALA A 70 6.36 -4.99 -5.88
N GLU A 71 5.73 -5.39 -6.99
CA GLU A 71 4.58 -4.69 -7.56
C GLU A 71 3.36 -4.72 -6.63
N ALA A 72 3.05 -5.87 -6.05
CA ALA A 72 1.94 -6.01 -5.09
C ALA A 72 2.15 -5.12 -3.85
N CYS A 73 3.40 -4.99 -3.41
CA CYS A 73 3.76 -4.14 -2.29
C CYS A 73 3.70 -2.65 -2.66
N ARG A 74 4.17 -2.29 -3.86
CA ARG A 74 4.07 -0.92 -4.39
C ARG A 74 2.61 -0.51 -4.51
N ALA A 75 1.75 -1.36 -5.08
CA ALA A 75 0.31 -1.11 -5.16
C ALA A 75 -0.33 -0.90 -3.79
N ALA A 76 0.04 -1.72 -2.79
CA ALA A 76 -0.45 -1.55 -1.42
C ALA A 76 0.05 -0.25 -0.78
N MET A 77 1.34 0.08 -0.94
CA MET A 77 1.97 1.25 -0.32
C MET A 77 1.50 2.56 -0.95
N TYR A 78 1.34 2.60 -2.28
CA TYR A 78 0.86 3.79 -2.98
C TYR A 78 -0.66 3.97 -2.92
N SER A 79 -1.39 2.97 -2.42
CA SER A 79 -2.84 3.04 -2.31
C SER A 79 -3.30 4.17 -1.35
N PRO A 80 -4.51 4.71 -1.54
CA PRO A 80 -5.07 5.70 -0.62
C PRO A 80 -5.28 5.17 0.80
N TYR A 81 -5.21 3.85 1.00
CA TYR A 81 -5.44 3.17 2.28
C TYR A 81 -4.16 2.95 3.10
N SER A 82 -2.97 3.26 2.55
CA SER A 82 -1.68 2.99 3.20
C SER A 82 -1.31 3.99 4.28
N ALA A 83 -1.84 5.22 4.22
CA ALA A 83 -1.49 6.31 5.13
C ALA A 83 -2.69 7.21 5.40
N ILE A 84 -2.66 7.87 6.55
CA ILE A 84 -3.62 8.92 6.94
C ILE A 84 -2.97 10.30 6.84
N MET A 85 -3.78 11.37 6.89
CA MET A 85 -3.31 12.77 6.84
C MET A 85 -2.47 13.11 5.60
N ARG A 86 -2.70 12.43 4.47
CA ARG A 86 -1.97 12.63 3.21
C ARG A 86 -2.16 14.02 2.61
N ASP A 87 -3.18 14.76 3.04
CA ASP A 87 -3.42 16.14 2.64
C ASP A 87 -2.57 17.16 3.41
N SER A 88 -2.10 16.79 4.59
CA SER A 88 -1.42 17.69 5.52
C SER A 88 0.08 17.44 5.62
N LEU A 89 0.48 16.18 5.39
CA LEU A 89 1.86 15.75 5.36
C LEU A 89 2.16 15.11 4.00
N TRP A 90 3.28 15.45 3.42
CA TRP A 90 3.75 14.79 2.21
C TRP A 90 3.96 13.29 2.49
N GLY A 91 3.29 12.45 1.69
CA GLY A 91 3.22 11.01 1.94
C GLY A 91 2.24 10.58 3.05
N GLY A 92 1.87 11.45 3.97
CA GLY A 92 1.01 11.13 5.12
C GLY A 92 1.73 10.33 6.20
N ILE A 93 0.96 9.79 7.16
CA ILE A 93 1.43 8.94 8.26
C ILE A 93 1.07 7.50 7.93
N PRO A 94 2.04 6.59 7.76
CA PRO A 94 1.76 5.21 7.37
C PRO A 94 0.98 4.45 8.46
N ILE A 95 -0.04 3.69 8.08
CA ILE A 95 -0.82 2.87 9.02
C ILE A 95 0.01 1.79 9.69
N SER A 96 1.10 1.34 9.07
CA SER A 96 2.05 0.38 9.65
C SER A 96 2.69 0.90 10.93
N LEU A 97 2.79 2.21 11.12
CA LEU A 97 3.35 2.84 12.31
C LEU A 97 2.42 2.66 13.52
N PHE A 98 1.10 2.74 13.32
CA PHE A 98 0.12 2.42 14.36
C PHE A 98 0.18 0.93 14.73
N ALA A 99 0.33 0.06 13.73
CA ALA A 99 0.50 -1.36 13.95
C ALA A 99 1.77 -1.66 14.75
N LEU A 100 2.89 -0.98 14.45
CA LEU A 100 4.14 -1.08 15.18
C LEU A 100 3.95 -0.76 16.66
N GLY A 101 3.30 0.35 16.98
CA GLY A 101 3.01 0.76 18.36
C GLY A 101 2.09 -0.22 19.06
N ALA A 102 1.04 -0.69 18.40
CA ALA A 102 0.12 -1.68 18.95
C ALA A 102 0.82 -3.02 19.25
N PHE A 103 1.61 -3.56 18.33
CA PHE A 103 2.34 -4.81 18.55
C PHE A 103 3.42 -4.66 19.63
N ALA A 104 4.07 -3.50 19.76
CA ALA A 104 4.97 -3.22 20.88
C ALA A 104 4.24 -3.28 22.22
N PHE A 105 3.06 -2.68 22.31
CA PHE A 105 2.21 -2.78 23.49
C PHE A 105 1.85 -4.23 23.82
N PHE A 106 1.38 -5.01 22.82
CA PHE A 106 0.98 -6.40 23.04
C PHE A 106 2.17 -7.30 23.40
N ALA A 107 3.36 -7.05 22.86
CA ALA A 107 4.57 -7.77 23.25
C ALA A 107 4.91 -7.50 24.72
N ALA A 108 4.94 -6.22 25.14
CA ALA A 108 5.17 -5.85 26.52
C ALA A 108 4.12 -6.42 27.48
N PHE A 109 2.83 -6.37 27.07
CA PHE A 109 1.74 -6.93 27.88
C PHE A 109 1.82 -8.45 27.96
N SER A 110 2.15 -9.15 26.89
CA SER A 110 2.35 -10.62 26.91
C SER A 110 3.50 -11.02 27.82
N ILE A 111 4.60 -10.27 27.80
CA ILE A 111 5.71 -10.45 28.73
C ILE A 111 5.25 -10.22 30.18
N TYR A 112 4.49 -9.18 30.45
CA TYR A 112 3.91 -8.93 31.76
C TYR A 112 3.06 -10.12 32.24
N LEU A 113 2.19 -10.67 31.37
CA LEU A 113 1.37 -11.85 31.73
C LEU A 113 2.23 -13.11 32.04
N LEU A 114 3.35 -13.28 31.32
CA LEU A 114 4.27 -14.40 31.56
C LEU A 114 5.05 -14.25 32.85
N LEU A 115 5.43 -13.04 33.25
CA LEU A 115 6.22 -12.77 34.44
C LEU A 115 5.37 -12.69 35.73
N ALA A 116 4.16 -12.11 35.63
CA ALA A 116 3.28 -11.87 36.77
C ALA A 116 2.60 -13.16 37.30
N LYS A 117 2.67 -14.26 36.55
CA LYS A 117 2.13 -15.58 36.93
C LYS A 117 0.68 -15.50 37.44
N GLU A 118 0.41 -16.08 38.60
CA GLU A 118 -0.93 -16.20 39.24
C GLU A 118 -1.46 -14.87 39.83
N LYS A 119 -0.65 -13.82 39.88
CA LYS A 119 -1.01 -12.52 40.50
C LYS A 119 -1.85 -11.60 39.61
N VAL A 120 -2.13 -12.01 38.36
CA VAL A 120 -2.90 -11.17 37.40
C VAL A 120 -4.40 -11.29 37.68
N SER A 121 -5.06 -10.17 37.85
CA SER A 121 -6.51 -10.17 38.06
C SER A 121 -7.27 -10.62 36.79
N ARG A 122 -8.43 -11.25 36.98
CA ARG A 122 -9.30 -11.69 35.89
C ARG A 122 -9.70 -10.54 34.96
N ALA A 123 -9.89 -9.33 35.50
CA ALA A 123 -10.24 -8.16 34.70
C ALA A 123 -9.13 -7.75 33.72
N ILE A 124 -7.86 -7.81 34.15
CA ILE A 124 -6.71 -7.52 33.29
C ILE A 124 -6.61 -8.53 32.14
N VAL A 125 -6.83 -9.82 32.45
CA VAL A 125 -6.81 -10.87 31.42
C VAL A 125 -7.98 -10.72 30.45
N MET A 126 -9.19 -10.40 30.94
CA MET A 126 -10.33 -10.11 30.06
C MET A 126 -10.08 -8.87 29.20
N PHE A 127 -9.48 -7.85 29.77
CA PHE A 127 -9.07 -6.65 29.02
C PHE A 127 -8.08 -7.02 27.89
N PHE A 128 -7.01 -7.76 28.23
CA PHE A 128 -6.05 -8.21 27.24
C PHE A 128 -6.70 -9.01 26.10
N ALA A 129 -7.55 -9.99 26.46
CA ALA A 129 -8.26 -10.80 25.47
C ALA A 129 -9.19 -9.96 24.57
N ALA A 130 -9.87 -8.95 25.15
CA ALA A 130 -10.74 -8.07 24.38
C ALA A 130 -9.95 -7.18 23.42
N VAL A 131 -8.88 -6.53 23.91
CA VAL A 131 -8.10 -5.60 23.05
C VAL A 131 -7.21 -6.32 22.05
N SER A 132 -6.79 -7.56 22.30
CA SER A 132 -5.99 -8.36 21.37
C SER A 132 -6.74 -8.73 20.07
N ILE A 133 -8.06 -8.60 20.06
CA ILE A 133 -8.89 -8.81 18.85
C ILE A 133 -8.80 -7.59 17.90
N THR A 134 -8.50 -6.39 18.40
CA THR A 134 -8.52 -5.17 17.58
C THR A 134 -7.55 -5.22 16.39
N PRO A 135 -6.28 -5.67 16.50
CA PRO A 135 -5.40 -5.81 15.34
C PRO A 135 -5.95 -6.80 14.29
N LEU A 136 -6.63 -7.87 14.73
CA LEU A 136 -7.25 -8.83 13.82
C LEU A 136 -8.41 -8.19 13.04
N LEU A 137 -9.26 -7.40 13.69
CA LEU A 137 -10.36 -6.69 13.02
C LEU A 137 -9.82 -5.72 11.96
N VAL A 138 -8.80 -4.94 12.29
CA VAL A 138 -8.13 -4.05 11.34
C VAL A 138 -7.52 -4.86 10.20
N SER A 139 -6.87 -5.99 10.50
CA SER A 139 -6.29 -6.89 9.49
C SER A 139 -7.35 -7.44 8.52
N ILE A 140 -8.53 -7.80 9.01
CA ILE A 140 -9.65 -8.27 8.16
C ILE A 140 -10.10 -7.16 7.21
N VAL A 141 -10.26 -5.93 7.71
CA VAL A 141 -10.62 -4.78 6.87
C VAL A 141 -9.56 -4.55 5.80
N MET A 142 -8.28 -4.51 6.17
CA MET A 142 -7.18 -4.29 5.22
C MET A 142 -7.02 -5.44 4.23
N PHE A 143 -7.22 -6.68 4.65
CA PHE A 143 -7.26 -7.84 3.75
C PHE A 143 -8.40 -7.71 2.74
N THR A 144 -9.60 -7.34 3.19
CA THR A 144 -10.75 -7.12 2.30
C THR A 144 -10.46 -6.04 1.27
N ILE A 145 -9.89 -4.91 1.68
CA ILE A 145 -9.45 -3.84 0.77
C ILE A 145 -8.41 -4.36 -0.23
N SER A 146 -7.40 -5.10 0.24
CA SER A 146 -6.35 -5.66 -0.63
C SER A 146 -6.92 -6.56 -1.72
N VAL A 147 -7.87 -7.43 -1.37
CA VAL A 147 -8.47 -8.36 -2.35
C VAL A 147 -9.48 -7.67 -3.26
N THR A 148 -10.36 -6.79 -2.71
CA THR A 148 -11.49 -6.25 -3.49
C THR A 148 -11.16 -4.96 -4.24
N LYS A 149 -10.21 -4.15 -3.75
CA LYS A 149 -9.86 -2.85 -4.32
C LYS A 149 -8.51 -2.84 -5.02
N LEU A 150 -7.51 -3.53 -4.46
CA LEU A 150 -6.16 -3.54 -5.01
C LEU A 150 -5.87 -4.76 -5.90
N GLY A 151 -6.66 -5.84 -5.77
CA GLY A 151 -6.45 -7.09 -6.52
C GLY A 151 -5.14 -7.81 -6.22
N THR A 152 -4.39 -7.37 -5.22
CA THR A 152 -3.05 -7.88 -4.89
C THR A 152 -2.88 -8.09 -3.39
N LEU A 153 -1.97 -9.01 -3.02
CA LEU A 153 -1.62 -9.30 -1.63
C LEU A 153 -0.14 -9.03 -1.39
N CYS A 154 0.14 -8.01 -0.62
CA CYS A 154 1.49 -7.67 -0.18
C CYS A 154 1.98 -8.66 0.88
N LYS A 155 3.20 -9.18 0.75
CA LYS A 155 3.79 -10.18 1.68
C LYS A 155 3.90 -9.67 3.12
N THR A 156 4.35 -8.44 3.32
CA THR A 156 4.46 -7.84 4.66
C THR A 156 3.09 -7.65 5.29
N CYS A 157 2.07 -7.28 4.49
CA CYS A 157 0.69 -7.19 4.95
C CYS A 157 0.15 -8.55 5.39
N VAL A 158 0.36 -9.60 4.60
CA VAL A 158 -0.04 -10.98 4.96
C VAL A 158 0.65 -11.42 6.26
N GLY A 159 1.95 -11.13 6.42
CA GLY A 159 2.67 -11.37 7.66
C GLY A 159 2.02 -10.68 8.86
N THR A 160 1.59 -9.43 8.71
CA THR A 160 0.88 -8.67 9.74
C THR A 160 -0.50 -9.30 10.06
N TYR A 161 -1.22 -9.80 9.05
CA TYR A 161 -2.52 -10.47 9.26
C TYR A 161 -2.37 -11.78 10.04
N ILE A 162 -1.37 -12.60 9.71
CA ILE A 162 -1.06 -13.83 10.45
C ILE A 162 -0.66 -13.51 11.89
N SER A 163 0.16 -12.49 12.09
CA SER A 163 0.60 -12.01 13.40
C SER A 163 -0.59 -11.59 14.27
N SER A 164 -1.54 -10.85 13.69
CA SER A 164 -2.78 -10.43 14.36
C SER A 164 -3.66 -11.62 14.75
N ALA A 165 -3.75 -12.64 13.87
CA ALA A 165 -4.50 -13.86 14.16
C ALA A 165 -3.86 -14.67 15.31
N LEU A 166 -2.54 -14.80 15.33
CA LEU A 166 -1.81 -15.46 16.43
C LEU A 166 -1.99 -14.72 17.75
N LEU A 167 -1.91 -13.38 17.74
CA LEU A 167 -2.12 -12.56 18.93
C LEU A 167 -3.55 -12.73 19.48
N ALA A 168 -4.56 -12.58 18.62
CA ALA A 168 -5.96 -12.76 19.01
C ALA A 168 -6.25 -14.18 19.50
N GLY A 169 -5.72 -15.19 18.81
CA GLY A 169 -5.81 -16.59 19.20
C GLY A 169 -5.23 -16.84 20.59
N GLY A 170 -4.03 -16.31 20.86
CA GLY A 170 -3.40 -16.36 22.20
C GLY A 170 -4.28 -15.69 23.26
N GLY A 171 -4.82 -14.50 23.00
CA GLY A 171 -5.73 -13.80 23.91
C GLY A 171 -7.00 -14.59 24.22
N LEU A 172 -7.63 -15.19 23.21
CA LEU A 172 -8.84 -16.01 23.39
C LEU A 172 -8.54 -17.31 24.16
N LEU A 173 -7.39 -17.93 23.91
CA LEU A 173 -6.97 -19.13 24.66
C LEU A 173 -6.70 -18.82 26.13
N ILE A 174 -6.10 -17.66 26.46
CA ILE A 174 -5.94 -17.17 27.83
C ILE A 174 -7.32 -17.00 28.48
N LEU A 175 -8.30 -16.41 27.80
CA LEU A 175 -9.66 -16.22 28.29
C LEU A 175 -10.36 -17.58 28.56
N LYS A 176 -10.17 -18.56 27.67
CA LYS A 176 -10.70 -19.92 27.84
C LYS A 176 -10.12 -20.60 29.04
N SER A 177 -8.82 -20.47 29.29
CA SER A 177 -8.16 -21.09 30.49
C SER A 177 -8.71 -20.53 31.78
N LEU A 178 -9.11 -19.25 31.84
CA LEU A 178 -9.77 -18.67 33.01
C LEU A 178 -11.17 -19.26 33.31
N LYS A 179 -11.91 -19.65 32.27
CA LYS A 179 -13.25 -20.25 32.40
C LYS A 179 -13.18 -21.67 32.93
N THR A 180 -12.11 -22.42 32.60
CA THR A 180 -11.93 -23.83 33.01
C THR A 180 -11.46 -23.96 34.44
N SER A 181 -10.80 -22.95 35.00
CA SER A 181 -10.23 -22.96 36.38
C SER A 181 -11.23 -22.65 37.50
N GLY A 182 -12.50 -23.05 37.35
CA GLY A 182 -13.52 -23.16 38.38
C GLY A 182 -13.85 -21.91 39.20
N GLY A 183 -15.14 -21.59 39.28
CA GLY A 183 -15.76 -20.49 39.98
C GLY A 183 -15.55 -20.34 41.46
N GLY A 184 -14.33 -20.17 41.92
CA GLY A 184 -14.06 -19.61 43.22
C GLY A 184 -14.30 -18.10 43.18
N SER A 185 -15.19 -17.59 44.05
CA SER A 185 -15.41 -16.14 44.23
C SER A 185 -14.11 -15.49 44.74
N VAL A 186 -13.27 -15.06 43.81
CA VAL A 186 -12.11 -14.24 44.15
C VAL A 186 -12.64 -12.86 44.58
N PRO A 187 -12.24 -12.37 45.78
CA PRO A 187 -12.61 -11.03 46.22
C PRO A 187 -12.26 -9.99 45.11
N ARG A 188 -13.21 -9.15 44.73
CA ARG A 188 -12.96 -8.06 43.76
C ARG A 188 -12.02 -7.05 44.39
N PRO A 189 -10.76 -6.95 43.95
CA PRO A 189 -9.90 -5.86 44.46
C PRO A 189 -10.45 -4.54 43.96
N SER A 190 -10.52 -3.55 44.84
CA SER A 190 -11.09 -2.23 44.65
C SER A 190 -10.34 -1.32 43.67
N GLY A 191 -9.47 -1.83 42.77
CA GLY A 191 -8.70 -1.07 41.81
C GLY A 191 -8.74 -1.57 40.36
N GLN A 192 -9.62 -2.52 40.06
CA GLN A 192 -9.65 -3.16 38.71
C GLN A 192 -9.96 -2.21 37.54
N PRO A 193 -10.90 -1.22 37.62
CA PRO A 193 -11.14 -0.32 36.53
C PRO A 193 -9.95 0.62 36.27
N MET A 194 -9.24 1.02 37.33
CA MET A 194 -8.04 1.86 37.24
C MET A 194 -6.90 1.13 36.51
N ALA A 195 -6.69 -0.16 36.74
CA ALA A 195 -5.67 -0.95 36.06
C ALA A 195 -6.00 -1.13 34.56
N ALA A 196 -7.26 -1.37 34.21
CA ALA A 196 -7.68 -1.42 32.81
C ALA A 196 -7.51 -0.08 32.09
N LEU A 197 -7.86 1.03 32.75
CA LEU A 197 -7.65 2.38 32.24
C LEU A 197 -6.17 2.68 32.02
N PHE A 198 -5.30 2.30 32.97
CA PHE A 198 -3.85 2.45 32.85
C PHE A 198 -3.30 1.73 31.60
N TRP A 199 -3.70 0.48 31.37
CA TRP A 199 -3.29 -0.26 30.18
C TRP A 199 -3.87 0.31 28.88
N LEU A 200 -5.08 0.86 28.92
CA LEU A 200 -5.67 1.54 27.78
C LEU A 200 -4.88 2.83 27.43
N ILE A 201 -4.46 3.59 28.42
CA ILE A 201 -3.61 4.77 28.23
C ILE A 201 -2.26 4.34 27.63
N ILE A 202 -1.63 3.29 28.14
CA ILE A 202 -0.37 2.77 27.58
C ILE A 202 -0.55 2.33 26.12
N LEU A 203 -1.63 1.67 25.76
CA LEU A 203 -1.95 1.32 24.37
C LEU A 203 -2.07 2.57 23.50
N GLY A 204 -2.81 3.57 23.99
CA GLY A 204 -2.94 4.85 23.30
C GLY A 204 -1.59 5.55 23.09
N VAL A 205 -0.78 5.64 24.15
CA VAL A 205 0.56 6.25 24.08
C VAL A 205 1.47 5.43 23.13
N ALA A 206 1.52 4.11 23.24
CA ALA A 206 2.34 3.26 22.39
C ALA A 206 1.97 3.38 20.89
N SER A 207 0.69 3.57 20.59
CA SER A 207 0.22 3.72 19.20
C SER A 207 0.39 5.15 18.66
N LEU A 208 0.15 6.17 19.50
CA LEU A 208 0.14 7.57 19.06
C LEU A 208 1.51 8.25 19.14
N LEU A 209 2.35 7.91 20.13
CA LEU A 209 3.65 8.57 20.30
C LEU A 209 4.57 8.39 19.09
N PRO A 210 4.72 7.17 18.50
CA PRO A 210 5.52 7.02 17.28
C PRO A 210 4.96 7.84 16.11
N THR A 211 3.63 7.95 16.00
CA THR A 211 3.00 8.73 14.92
C THR A 211 3.23 10.22 15.08
N LEU A 212 3.20 10.74 16.32
CA LEU A 212 3.50 12.16 16.61
C LEU A 212 4.99 12.46 16.34
N VAL A 213 5.90 11.58 16.74
CA VAL A 213 7.33 11.71 16.46
C VAL A 213 7.58 11.70 14.96
N TYR A 214 6.97 10.78 14.22
CA TYR A 214 7.06 10.71 12.77
C TYR A 214 6.57 12.01 12.11
N ALA A 215 5.39 12.48 12.50
CA ALA A 215 4.82 13.72 11.95
C ALA A 215 5.69 14.96 12.26
N ALA A 216 6.29 15.01 13.44
CA ALA A 216 7.18 16.09 13.84
C ALA A 216 8.56 16.04 13.14
N ALA A 217 9.01 14.85 12.78
CA ALA A 217 10.29 14.62 12.07
C ALA A 217 10.14 14.68 10.55
N ALA A 218 8.91 14.67 10.02
CA ALA A 218 8.67 14.71 8.58
C ALA A 218 9.21 16.01 7.98
N PRO A 219 10.02 15.96 6.90
CA PRO A 219 10.56 17.15 6.28
C PRO A 219 9.47 17.98 5.60
N ASP A 220 9.63 19.29 5.58
CA ASP A 220 8.75 20.18 4.81
C ASP A 220 9.09 20.07 3.32
N GLN A 221 8.22 19.45 2.55
CA GLN A 221 8.39 19.24 1.11
C GLN A 221 7.83 20.40 0.26
N ARG A 222 7.09 21.35 0.82
CA ARG A 222 6.50 22.50 0.10
C ARG A 222 7.49 23.28 -0.75
N PRO A 223 8.75 23.53 -0.30
CA PRO A 223 9.72 24.26 -1.09
C PRO A 223 10.11 23.60 -2.42
N TYR A 224 9.86 22.29 -2.56
CA TYR A 224 10.25 21.51 -3.76
C TYR A 224 9.09 21.30 -4.75
N LEU A 225 7.85 21.57 -4.33
CA LEU A 225 6.68 21.36 -5.18
C LEU A 225 6.73 22.27 -6.41
N GLY A 226 6.40 21.71 -7.57
CA GLY A 226 6.31 22.45 -8.82
C GLY A 226 7.63 23.00 -9.35
N LYS A 227 8.78 22.60 -8.84
CA LYS A 227 10.09 23.07 -9.27
C LYS A 227 10.81 22.13 -10.24
N CYS A 228 10.13 21.09 -10.72
CA CYS A 228 10.73 20.09 -11.59
C CYS A 228 10.68 20.43 -13.08
N GLY A 229 10.26 21.62 -13.41
CA GLY A 229 10.27 22.16 -14.78
C GLY A 229 8.90 22.56 -15.28
N GLU A 230 8.90 23.14 -16.49
CA GLU A 230 7.70 23.61 -17.15
C GLU A 230 7.71 23.20 -18.63
N LEU A 231 6.54 23.06 -19.22
CA LEU A 231 6.39 22.90 -20.67
C LEU A 231 6.86 24.14 -21.39
N LYS A 232 7.77 23.97 -22.34
CA LYS A 232 8.26 25.06 -23.19
C LYS A 232 7.23 25.45 -24.25
N LYS A 233 6.56 24.46 -24.81
CA LYS A 233 5.55 24.59 -25.87
C LYS A 233 4.29 23.82 -25.48
N PRO A 234 3.42 24.36 -24.61
CA PRO A 234 2.24 23.64 -24.11
C PRO A 234 1.18 23.39 -25.18
N GLU A 235 1.17 24.20 -26.26
CA GLU A 235 0.20 24.10 -27.32
C GLU A 235 0.58 22.96 -28.29
N GLU A 236 -0.26 21.95 -28.34
CA GLU A 236 -0.14 20.85 -29.30
C GLU A 236 -0.89 21.20 -30.58
N ALA A 237 -0.16 21.64 -31.63
CA ALA A 237 -0.73 22.10 -32.86
C ALA A 237 -1.19 20.99 -33.81
N SER A 238 -0.74 19.74 -33.60
CA SER A 238 -0.99 18.65 -34.57
C SER A 238 -2.32 17.94 -34.36
N GLY A 239 -3.01 18.15 -33.23
CA GLY A 239 -4.23 17.44 -32.85
C GLY A 239 -4.03 15.92 -32.69
N ALA A 240 -2.78 15.48 -32.51
CA ALA A 240 -2.43 14.05 -32.47
C ALA A 240 -2.60 13.41 -31.06
N LEU A 241 -2.49 14.22 -30.02
CA LEU A 241 -2.55 13.72 -28.65
C LEU A 241 -3.95 13.20 -28.30
N VAL A 242 -3.97 12.14 -27.52
CA VAL A 242 -5.22 11.55 -27.03
C VAL A 242 -5.85 12.48 -25.98
N LYS A 243 -7.15 12.74 -26.10
CA LYS A 243 -7.87 13.60 -25.16
C LYS A 243 -9.05 12.86 -24.56
N PHE A 244 -9.16 12.90 -23.25
CA PHE A 244 -10.36 12.44 -22.57
C PHE A 244 -10.65 13.31 -21.35
N ARG A 245 -11.92 13.60 -21.16
CA ARG A 245 -12.36 14.49 -20.11
C ARG A 245 -13.07 13.71 -19.02
N GLY A 246 -12.66 13.90 -17.77
CA GLY A 246 -13.37 13.37 -16.61
C GLY A 246 -14.77 13.99 -16.48
N ALA A 247 -15.71 13.26 -15.89
CA ALA A 247 -17.12 13.67 -15.80
C ALA A 247 -17.30 15.02 -15.06
N ARG A 248 -16.37 15.38 -14.19
CA ARG A 248 -16.38 16.62 -13.39
C ARG A 248 -15.09 17.41 -13.56
N ALA A 249 -14.51 17.38 -14.75
CA ALA A 249 -13.21 17.99 -15.01
C ALA A 249 -13.21 19.51 -14.73
N VAL A 250 -12.25 19.91 -13.90
CA VAL A 250 -12.03 21.31 -13.49
C VAL A 250 -10.58 21.75 -13.75
N GLN A 251 -9.65 20.83 -13.94
CA GLN A 251 -8.23 21.10 -14.09
C GLN A 251 -7.69 20.42 -15.35
N PRO A 252 -7.04 21.16 -16.27
CA PRO A 252 -6.31 20.54 -17.37
C PRO A 252 -5.04 19.86 -16.86
N ALA A 253 -4.80 18.65 -17.34
CA ALA A 253 -3.62 17.87 -17.07
C ALA A 253 -3.04 17.29 -18.35
N LEU A 254 -1.72 17.27 -18.45
CA LEU A 254 -1.01 16.58 -19.53
C LEU A 254 -0.20 15.43 -18.91
N LEU A 255 -0.46 14.23 -19.40
CA LEU A 255 0.19 13.01 -18.97
C LEU A 255 1.07 12.46 -20.09
N PHE A 256 2.30 12.07 -19.77
CA PHE A 256 3.14 11.24 -20.63
C PHE A 256 3.21 9.85 -20.01
N GLU A 257 2.61 8.88 -20.68
CA GLU A 257 2.46 7.53 -20.16
C GLU A 257 2.89 6.47 -21.17
N ASP A 258 3.49 5.41 -20.65
CA ASP A 258 3.76 4.18 -21.37
C ASP A 258 2.75 3.12 -20.90
N PRO A 259 1.95 2.54 -21.82
CA PRO A 259 0.94 1.54 -21.46
C PRO A 259 1.51 0.27 -20.78
N LEU A 260 2.81 -0.02 -20.97
CA LEU A 260 3.47 -1.15 -20.33
C LEU A 260 4.34 -0.77 -19.13
N CYS A 261 4.38 0.51 -18.74
CA CYS A 261 5.13 0.97 -17.57
C CYS A 261 4.36 0.68 -16.26
N PRO A 262 4.92 -0.08 -15.31
CA PRO A 262 4.26 -0.38 -14.03
C PRO A 262 3.97 0.87 -13.20
N THR A 263 4.83 1.89 -13.25
CA THR A 263 4.62 3.14 -12.50
C THR A 263 3.51 3.99 -13.12
N CYS A 264 3.32 3.94 -14.46
CA CYS A 264 2.17 4.57 -15.12
C CYS A 264 0.86 3.92 -14.68
N LYS A 265 0.80 2.58 -14.67
CA LYS A 265 -0.35 1.84 -14.13
C LYS A 265 -0.65 2.26 -12.69
N ALA A 266 0.35 2.27 -11.82
CA ALA A 266 0.19 2.64 -10.42
C ALA A 266 -0.33 4.07 -10.24
N LEU A 267 0.16 5.03 -11.03
CA LEU A 267 -0.36 6.40 -11.04
C LEU A 267 -1.82 6.44 -11.50
N HIS A 268 -2.13 5.80 -12.61
CA HIS A 268 -3.47 5.79 -13.20
C HIS A 268 -4.50 5.18 -12.24
N GLU A 269 -4.18 4.04 -11.63
CA GLU A 269 -5.02 3.38 -10.64
C GLU A 269 -5.25 4.26 -9.39
N ARG A 270 -4.25 5.05 -8.98
CA ARG A 270 -4.40 6.01 -7.87
C ARG A 270 -5.28 7.18 -8.25
N LEU A 271 -5.08 7.76 -9.42
CA LEU A 271 -5.93 8.85 -9.91
C LEU A 271 -7.40 8.42 -10.00
N LEU A 272 -7.64 7.17 -10.44
CA LEU A 272 -8.98 6.57 -10.43
C LEU A 272 -9.51 6.33 -9.01
N GLY A 273 -8.72 5.66 -8.17
CA GLY A 273 -9.13 5.26 -6.81
C GLY A 273 -9.39 6.44 -5.88
N GLU A 274 -8.71 7.55 -6.09
CA GLU A 274 -8.92 8.80 -5.35
C GLU A 274 -9.97 9.73 -6.00
N GLY A 275 -10.54 9.33 -7.16
CA GLY A 275 -11.53 10.11 -7.89
C GLY A 275 -10.96 11.36 -8.58
N VAL A 276 -9.65 11.50 -8.60
CA VAL A 276 -8.93 12.65 -9.20
C VAL A 276 -9.09 12.65 -10.72
N LEU A 277 -9.00 11.47 -11.37
CA LEU A 277 -9.09 11.37 -12.83
C LEU A 277 -10.41 11.93 -13.38
N GLU A 278 -11.50 11.80 -12.62
CA GLU A 278 -12.82 12.36 -13.00
C GLU A 278 -12.87 13.89 -12.88
N ARG A 279 -11.88 14.51 -12.24
CA ARG A 279 -11.74 15.96 -12.07
C ARG A 279 -10.73 16.57 -13.05
N LEU A 280 -10.06 15.75 -13.86
CA LEU A 280 -9.06 16.19 -14.82
C LEU A 280 -9.63 16.24 -16.24
N ASP A 281 -9.21 17.27 -16.99
CA ASP A 281 -9.31 17.32 -18.45
C ASP A 281 -7.96 16.87 -19.02
N VAL A 282 -7.88 15.58 -19.35
CA VAL A 282 -6.61 14.92 -19.66
C VAL A 282 -6.27 15.03 -21.12
N THR A 283 -5.08 15.54 -21.38
CA THR A 283 -4.35 15.35 -22.64
C THR A 283 -3.26 14.30 -22.39
N LEU A 284 -3.28 13.19 -23.12
CA LEU A 284 -2.33 12.09 -22.96
C LEU A 284 -1.38 12.05 -24.15
N SER A 285 -0.10 12.16 -23.87
CA SER A 285 0.98 11.84 -24.83
C SER A 285 1.49 10.42 -24.53
N LEU A 286 1.30 9.52 -25.48
CA LEU A 286 1.83 8.17 -25.40
C LEU A 286 3.35 8.22 -25.57
N PHE A 287 4.07 7.73 -24.58
CA PHE A 287 5.52 7.81 -24.50
C PHE A 287 6.13 6.43 -24.19
N PRO A 288 6.06 5.49 -25.15
CA PRO A 288 6.58 4.14 -24.93
C PRO A 288 8.09 4.14 -24.70
N LEU A 289 8.54 3.46 -23.66
CA LEU A 289 9.96 3.23 -23.37
C LEU A 289 10.47 1.99 -24.11
N ASP A 290 10.25 1.97 -25.42
CA ASP A 290 10.58 0.90 -26.36
C ASP A 290 11.35 1.46 -27.55
N ALA A 291 12.61 1.06 -27.68
CA ALA A 291 13.52 1.54 -28.71
C ALA A 291 13.05 1.21 -30.15
N SER A 292 12.09 0.29 -30.31
CA SER A 292 11.56 -0.03 -31.64
C SER A 292 10.79 1.14 -32.33
N CYS A 293 10.36 2.14 -31.54
CA CYS A 293 9.73 3.35 -32.07
C CYS A 293 10.20 4.64 -31.40
N ASN A 294 10.72 4.57 -30.19
CA ASN A 294 11.16 5.75 -29.44
C ASN A 294 12.65 6.00 -29.68
N TRP A 295 12.93 6.86 -30.64
CA TRP A 295 14.28 7.27 -31.05
C TRP A 295 15.05 8.08 -30.00
N MET A 296 14.41 8.50 -28.88
CA MET A 296 15.08 9.15 -27.75
C MET A 296 15.75 8.13 -26.81
N LEU A 297 15.43 6.85 -26.95
CA LEU A 297 16.12 5.77 -26.25
C LEU A 297 17.37 5.34 -27.04
N SER A 298 18.42 4.94 -26.33
CA SER A 298 19.50 4.14 -26.91
C SER A 298 18.94 2.75 -27.31
N ASP A 299 19.80 1.83 -27.71
CA ASP A 299 19.41 0.53 -28.29
C ASP A 299 18.64 -0.43 -27.38
N GLN A 300 18.33 -0.04 -26.12
CA GLN A 300 17.70 -0.92 -25.14
C GLN A 300 16.27 -0.48 -24.79
N SER A 301 15.30 -1.35 -25.09
CA SER A 301 13.90 -1.18 -24.67
C SER A 301 13.73 -1.57 -23.20
N LEU A 302 13.16 -0.67 -22.40
CA LEU A 302 12.73 -0.97 -21.03
C LEU A 302 11.45 -1.80 -21.05
N HIS A 303 10.52 -1.46 -21.97
CA HIS A 303 9.23 -2.13 -22.10
C HIS A 303 9.01 -2.65 -23.52
N PRO A 304 9.61 -3.81 -23.90
CA PRO A 304 9.46 -4.38 -25.23
C PRO A 304 7.98 -4.60 -25.60
N GLY A 305 7.55 -4.07 -26.76
CA GLY A 305 6.18 -4.14 -27.22
C GLY A 305 5.31 -2.92 -26.84
N ALA A 306 5.80 -1.98 -26.04
CA ALA A 306 5.07 -0.78 -25.67
C ALA A 306 4.69 0.07 -26.89
N CYS A 307 5.50 0.10 -27.94
CA CYS A 307 5.18 0.75 -29.21
C CYS A 307 3.91 0.21 -29.88
N VAL A 308 3.69 -1.10 -29.83
CA VAL A 308 2.50 -1.74 -30.39
C VAL A 308 1.27 -1.37 -29.58
N VAL A 309 1.36 -1.43 -28.23
CA VAL A 309 0.23 -1.12 -27.34
C VAL A 309 -0.12 0.38 -27.43
N ALA A 310 0.88 1.27 -27.50
CA ALA A 310 0.65 2.70 -27.70
C ALA A 310 -0.08 2.98 -29.04
N ARG A 311 0.33 2.32 -30.13
CA ARG A 311 -0.39 2.42 -31.41
C ARG A 311 -1.81 1.84 -31.33
N ALA A 312 -2.03 0.79 -30.52
CA ALA A 312 -3.37 0.24 -30.30
C ALA A 312 -4.28 1.25 -29.58
N VAL A 313 -3.76 2.01 -28.61
CA VAL A 313 -4.51 3.11 -27.99
C VAL A 313 -4.91 4.15 -29.03
N ILE A 314 -3.99 4.57 -29.91
CA ILE A 314 -4.27 5.52 -31.01
C ILE A 314 -5.33 4.95 -31.98
N CYS A 315 -5.30 3.65 -32.25
CA CYS A 315 -6.25 2.98 -33.13
C CYS A 315 -7.64 2.79 -32.53
N ALA A 316 -7.79 2.88 -31.22
CA ALA A 316 -9.06 2.71 -30.51
C ALA A 316 -9.93 3.97 -30.54
N LYS A 317 -10.02 4.66 -31.65
CA LYS A 317 -10.69 5.96 -31.82
C LYS A 317 -12.06 6.03 -31.12
N GLY A 318 -12.18 7.00 -30.20
CA GLY A 318 -13.36 7.18 -29.33
C GLY A 318 -13.43 6.23 -28.14
N GLN A 319 -12.47 5.30 -28.01
CA GLN A 319 -12.34 4.36 -26.90
C GLN A 319 -10.88 4.31 -26.37
N GLU A 320 -10.12 5.37 -26.59
CA GLU A 320 -8.70 5.42 -26.25
C GLU A 320 -8.48 5.23 -24.74
N ARG A 321 -9.33 5.84 -23.90
CA ARG A 321 -9.31 5.67 -22.45
C ARG A 321 -9.56 4.21 -22.06
N GLN A 322 -10.58 3.58 -22.63
CA GLN A 322 -10.90 2.18 -22.32
C GLN A 322 -9.77 1.23 -22.78
N MET A 323 -9.14 1.53 -23.93
CA MET A 323 -8.00 0.74 -24.41
C MET A 323 -6.79 0.88 -23.48
N LEU A 324 -6.50 2.09 -22.99
CA LEU A 324 -5.43 2.34 -22.03
C LEU A 324 -5.70 1.63 -20.69
N GLU A 325 -6.91 1.79 -20.15
CA GLU A 325 -7.32 1.12 -18.90
C GLU A 325 -7.26 -0.40 -19.01
N TRP A 326 -7.67 -0.97 -20.15
CA TRP A 326 -7.51 -2.39 -20.43
C TRP A 326 -6.03 -2.78 -20.51
N ALA A 327 -5.19 -1.97 -21.17
CA ALA A 327 -3.76 -2.25 -21.25
C ALA A 327 -3.10 -2.27 -19.87
N PHE A 328 -3.48 -1.38 -18.97
CA PHE A 328 -3.02 -1.39 -17.59
C PHE A 328 -3.56 -2.60 -16.80
N ALA A 329 -4.83 -2.98 -16.99
CA ALA A 329 -5.40 -4.14 -16.33
C ALA A 329 -4.70 -5.45 -16.76
N GLU A 330 -4.38 -5.59 -18.05
CA GLU A 330 -3.75 -6.76 -18.65
C GLU A 330 -2.21 -6.64 -18.78
N GLN A 331 -1.60 -5.68 -18.08
CA GLN A 331 -0.21 -5.27 -18.28
C GLN A 331 0.79 -6.43 -18.19
N GLU A 332 0.63 -7.33 -17.22
CA GLU A 332 1.51 -8.51 -17.08
C GLU A 332 1.45 -9.42 -18.32
N SER A 333 0.23 -9.71 -18.79
CA SER A 333 0.02 -10.57 -19.95
C SER A 333 0.52 -9.94 -21.24
N LEU A 334 0.34 -8.60 -21.38
CA LEU A 334 0.83 -7.84 -22.52
C LEU A 334 2.37 -7.71 -22.50
N THR A 335 2.97 -7.50 -21.33
CA THR A 335 4.43 -7.46 -21.16
C THR A 335 5.04 -8.83 -21.50
N ALA A 336 4.43 -9.92 -21.03
CA ALA A 336 4.87 -11.27 -21.37
C ALA A 336 4.78 -11.54 -22.90
N ALA A 337 3.67 -11.14 -23.52
CA ALA A 337 3.49 -11.25 -24.96
C ALA A 337 4.48 -10.36 -25.74
N GLY A 338 4.75 -9.15 -25.26
CA GLY A 338 5.73 -8.22 -25.85
C GLY A 338 7.15 -8.81 -25.90
N LYS A 339 7.56 -9.51 -24.84
CA LYS A 339 8.83 -10.25 -24.80
C LYS A 339 8.88 -11.42 -25.79
N MET A 340 7.72 -11.99 -26.16
CA MET A 340 7.62 -13.04 -27.19
C MET A 340 7.60 -12.49 -28.62
N GLY A 341 7.38 -11.17 -28.76
CA GLY A 341 7.37 -10.47 -30.04
C GLY A 341 6.00 -9.90 -30.46
N GLU A 342 6.03 -9.04 -31.49
CA GLU A 342 4.84 -8.29 -31.92
C GLU A 342 3.64 -9.17 -32.32
N THR A 343 3.87 -10.33 -32.91
CA THR A 343 2.79 -11.24 -33.34
C THR A 343 1.99 -11.76 -32.13
N ALA A 344 2.67 -12.15 -31.06
CA ALA A 344 2.01 -12.62 -29.85
C ALA A 344 1.21 -11.49 -29.19
N LEU A 345 1.77 -10.27 -29.16
CA LEU A 345 1.13 -9.08 -28.61
C LEU A 345 -0.12 -8.69 -29.42
N LYS A 346 -0.02 -8.64 -30.74
CA LYS A 346 -1.17 -8.39 -31.64
C LYS A 346 -2.28 -9.44 -31.51
N SER A 347 -1.91 -10.70 -31.29
CA SER A 347 -2.89 -11.76 -30.99
C SER A 347 -3.67 -11.47 -29.71
N ARG A 348 -3.01 -11.04 -28.64
CA ARG A 348 -3.68 -10.66 -27.38
C ARG A 348 -4.60 -9.45 -27.58
N ILE A 349 -4.15 -8.41 -28.29
CA ILE A 349 -4.96 -7.24 -28.63
C ILE A 349 -6.17 -7.67 -29.47
N SER A 350 -5.96 -8.51 -30.50
CA SER A 350 -7.04 -8.99 -31.37
C SER A 350 -8.11 -9.80 -30.64
N GLN A 351 -7.74 -10.62 -29.66
CA GLN A 351 -8.68 -11.38 -28.85
C GLN A 351 -9.70 -10.49 -28.10
N ARG A 352 -9.29 -9.33 -27.67
CA ARG A 352 -10.16 -8.43 -26.88
C ARG A 352 -10.80 -7.32 -27.73
N TRP A 353 -10.05 -6.77 -28.69
CA TRP A 353 -10.40 -5.56 -29.44
C TRP A 353 -10.66 -5.81 -30.93
N GLY A 354 -10.50 -7.04 -31.39
CA GLY A 354 -10.73 -7.44 -32.78
C GLY A 354 -9.49 -7.28 -33.67
N SER A 355 -9.50 -8.01 -34.78
CA SER A 355 -8.38 -8.07 -35.72
C SER A 355 -8.15 -6.75 -36.48
N SER A 356 -9.20 -5.96 -36.72
CA SER A 356 -9.09 -4.68 -37.38
C SER A 356 -8.27 -3.67 -36.57
N LEU A 357 -8.48 -3.61 -35.24
CA LEU A 357 -7.69 -2.74 -34.36
C LEU A 357 -6.23 -3.24 -34.30
N ALA A 358 -6.02 -4.54 -34.16
CA ALA A 358 -4.68 -5.12 -34.16
C ALA A 358 -3.92 -4.82 -35.46
N SER A 359 -4.58 -4.91 -36.62
CA SER A 359 -3.99 -4.57 -37.92
C SER A 359 -3.72 -3.08 -38.08
N CYS A 360 -4.55 -2.21 -37.51
CA CYS A 360 -4.35 -0.77 -37.51
C CYS A 360 -3.00 -0.37 -36.90
N THR A 361 -2.49 -1.15 -35.92
CA THR A 361 -1.20 -0.81 -35.26
C THR A 361 -0.01 -0.77 -36.24
N ASP A 362 -0.13 -1.41 -37.41
CA ASP A 362 0.91 -1.39 -38.46
C ASP A 362 0.73 -0.27 -39.47
N SER A 363 -0.39 0.42 -39.44
CA SER A 363 -0.69 1.49 -40.38
C SER A 363 0.32 2.62 -40.32
N ARG A 364 0.54 3.29 -41.45
CA ARG A 364 1.37 4.48 -41.50
C ARG A 364 0.85 5.59 -40.60
N ASP A 365 -0.46 5.72 -40.52
CA ASP A 365 -1.12 6.77 -39.75
C ASP A 365 -0.90 6.56 -38.24
N ALA A 366 -1.04 5.34 -37.74
CA ALA A 366 -0.77 5.04 -36.32
C ALA A 366 0.70 5.28 -35.96
N LYS A 367 1.64 4.86 -36.82
CA LYS A 367 3.07 5.11 -36.65
C LYS A 367 3.40 6.60 -36.71
N ALA A 368 2.86 7.32 -37.67
CA ALA A 368 3.07 8.76 -37.81
C ALA A 368 2.46 9.54 -36.62
N THR A 369 1.28 9.13 -36.16
CA THR A 369 0.63 9.75 -35.00
C THR A 369 1.48 9.52 -33.73
N LEU A 370 1.94 8.28 -33.46
CA LEU A 370 2.82 8.04 -32.33
C LEU A 370 4.11 8.85 -32.39
N ASN A 371 4.69 8.99 -33.58
CA ASN A 371 5.90 9.82 -33.75
C ASN A 371 5.64 11.30 -33.41
N LYS A 372 4.42 11.85 -33.68
CA LYS A 372 4.06 13.20 -33.24
C LYS A 372 4.01 13.32 -31.72
N HIS A 373 3.53 12.31 -31.00
CA HIS A 373 3.60 12.27 -29.53
C HIS A 373 5.06 12.36 -29.03
N LEU A 374 5.96 11.60 -29.64
CA LEU A 374 7.37 11.60 -29.27
C LEU A 374 8.05 12.95 -29.59
N HIS A 375 7.74 13.53 -30.76
CA HIS A 375 8.22 14.86 -31.10
C HIS A 375 7.72 15.94 -30.13
N PHE A 376 6.47 15.89 -29.74
CA PHE A 376 5.91 16.81 -28.76
C PHE A 376 6.65 16.70 -27.40
N ALA A 377 6.96 15.49 -26.96
CA ALA A 377 7.76 15.27 -25.75
C ALA A 377 9.17 15.85 -25.89
N ALA A 378 9.85 15.60 -27.00
CA ALA A 378 11.20 16.11 -27.27
C ALA A 378 11.23 17.64 -27.33
N GLU A 379 10.29 18.28 -28.01
CA GLU A 379 10.18 19.75 -28.12
C GLU A 379 9.96 20.42 -26.75
N ASN A 380 9.34 19.72 -25.82
CA ASN A 380 9.11 20.17 -24.46
C ASN A 380 10.23 19.73 -23.48
N ASN A 381 11.29 19.09 -23.97
CA ASN A 381 12.39 18.55 -23.16
C ASN A 381 11.87 17.67 -22.01
N VAL A 382 10.83 16.88 -22.25
CA VAL A 382 10.30 15.94 -21.28
C VAL A 382 11.36 14.88 -21.00
N PRO A 383 11.66 14.57 -19.74
CA PRO A 383 12.58 13.50 -19.40
C PRO A 383 12.19 12.17 -20.03
N VAL A 384 13.17 11.36 -20.44
CA VAL A 384 12.94 10.03 -21.03
C VAL A 384 12.66 9.03 -19.91
N SER A 385 11.57 9.29 -19.21
CA SER A 385 11.02 8.45 -18.13
C SER A 385 9.51 8.65 -18.04
N THR A 386 8.80 7.66 -17.53
CA THR A 386 7.34 7.67 -17.36
C THR A 386 6.93 7.16 -15.98
N PRO A 387 5.83 7.65 -15.41
CA PRO A 387 4.94 8.71 -15.93
C PRO A 387 5.53 10.12 -15.78
N GLN A 388 5.14 11.07 -16.64
CA GLN A 388 5.36 12.48 -16.41
C GLN A 388 4.00 13.19 -16.35
N VAL A 389 3.81 14.04 -15.35
CA VAL A 389 2.54 14.72 -15.09
C VAL A 389 2.74 16.23 -15.08
N PHE A 390 1.92 16.94 -15.84
CA PHE A 390 1.88 18.38 -15.84
C PHE A 390 0.48 18.86 -15.46
N LEU A 391 0.41 19.79 -14.53
CA LEU A 391 -0.81 20.55 -14.23
C LEU A 391 -0.68 21.94 -14.85
N GLY A 392 -1.47 22.19 -15.87
CA GLY A 392 -1.23 23.35 -16.75
C GLY A 392 0.15 23.23 -17.40
N LYS A 393 1.04 24.20 -17.15
CA LYS A 393 2.43 24.18 -17.65
C LYS A 393 3.43 23.51 -16.70
N GLN A 394 3.07 23.37 -15.43
CA GLN A 394 3.99 22.99 -14.36
C GLN A 394 4.13 21.49 -14.24
N ARG A 395 5.37 20.99 -14.31
CA ARG A 395 5.67 19.57 -14.10
C ARG A 395 5.61 19.23 -12.61
N LEU A 396 4.89 18.17 -12.29
CA LEU A 396 5.03 17.52 -11.00
C LEU A 396 6.36 16.75 -10.95
N CYS A 397 7.02 16.78 -9.80
CA CYS A 397 8.20 15.95 -9.61
C CYS A 397 7.82 14.46 -9.60
N ASP A 398 8.73 13.59 -10.00
CA ASP A 398 8.45 12.15 -10.07
C ASP A 398 8.04 11.61 -8.69
N GLU A 399 8.67 12.09 -7.63
CA GLU A 399 8.35 11.74 -6.24
C GLU A 399 6.96 12.24 -5.80
N ASP A 400 6.50 13.34 -6.39
CA ASP A 400 5.19 13.91 -6.08
C ASP A 400 4.05 13.18 -6.79
N THR A 401 4.35 12.29 -7.74
CA THR A 401 3.35 11.46 -8.43
C THR A 401 3.11 10.10 -7.75
N ASP A 402 3.82 9.80 -6.69
CA ASP A 402 3.65 8.60 -5.86
C ASP A 402 3.01 8.93 -4.49
N LEU A 403 3.71 8.76 -3.38
CA LEU A 403 3.18 9.01 -2.03
C LEU A 403 2.79 10.48 -1.81
N GLY A 404 3.48 11.40 -2.48
CA GLY A 404 3.23 12.83 -2.38
C GLY A 404 2.01 13.35 -3.15
N LEU A 405 1.40 12.52 -4.03
CA LEU A 405 0.41 12.99 -5.01
C LEU A 405 -0.72 13.82 -4.39
N ARG A 406 -1.35 13.32 -3.34
CA ARG A 406 -2.49 13.98 -2.72
C ARG A 406 -2.09 15.31 -2.06
N PHE A 407 -0.93 15.34 -1.37
CA PHE A 407 -0.39 16.57 -0.81
C PHE A 407 -0.09 17.60 -1.90
N THR A 408 0.59 17.18 -2.96
CA THR A 408 0.97 18.02 -4.10
C THR A 408 -0.25 18.59 -4.80
N LEU A 409 -1.26 17.75 -5.08
CA LEU A 409 -2.52 18.22 -5.67
C LEU A 409 -3.23 19.22 -4.76
N LYS A 410 -3.23 19.02 -3.43
CA LYS A 410 -3.83 19.98 -2.51
C LYS A 410 -3.14 21.35 -2.51
N GLN A 411 -1.83 21.37 -2.76
CA GLN A 411 -1.07 22.63 -2.81
C GLN A 411 -1.18 23.34 -4.17
N LEU A 412 -1.18 22.58 -5.27
CA LEU A 412 -1.10 23.13 -6.64
C LEU A 412 -2.44 23.22 -7.37
N ALA A 413 -3.38 22.33 -7.05
CA ALA A 413 -4.69 22.25 -7.71
C ALA A 413 -5.76 21.70 -6.72
N PRO A 414 -6.06 22.44 -5.63
CA PRO A 414 -6.96 21.96 -4.57
C PRO A 414 -8.38 21.63 -5.07
N GLU A 415 -8.80 22.23 -6.18
CA GLU A 415 -10.10 21.99 -6.83
C GLU A 415 -10.29 20.56 -7.30
N VAL A 416 -9.22 19.82 -7.59
CA VAL A 416 -9.32 18.40 -8.02
C VAL A 416 -9.62 17.44 -6.86
N LEU A 417 -9.51 17.90 -5.63
CA LEU A 417 -9.76 17.10 -4.42
C LEU A 417 -11.12 17.41 -3.75
N GLN A 418 -11.87 18.37 -4.29
CA GLN A 418 -13.20 18.75 -3.81
C GLN A 418 -14.29 17.95 -4.52
#